data_5e6ef7b2001a0d0a7879df7d4ab44ba2
#
_entry.id   5e6ef7b2001a0d0a7879df7d4ab44ba2
#
_cell.length_a   1.000
_cell.length_b   1.000
_cell.length_c   1.000
_cell.angle_alpha   90.00
_cell.angle_beta   90.00
_cell.angle_gamma   90.00
#
_symmetry.space_group_name_H-M   'P 1'
#
loop_
_entity.id
_entity.type
_entity.pdbx_description
1 polymer ?
#
loop_
_entity_poly.entity_id
_entity_poly.type
_entity_poly.pdbx_seq_one_letter_code
_entity_poly.pdbx_strand_id
1 'polypeptide(L)'
;MRNTKLFGVFLALTVAHTATLSLSCANDPVYATPSAQTPPVVTAPNTSTQSTTPKTALEWADVLEQSPNPKVVTNADLLARIAATGLPWCVKDKSSGIEMLLVPPGKFVMGMSPGDTQAENNEKPAHEVTLTQPFYLGRTEVTQAQWMKVAGNNPSHFHSGRDRDSMIKKLINEGLTKSEAEAKTAKESADIDSFPVESVSWNDCQQFCAKTNLRLPTEAEWEYACRADVRKPTYGDVDDIAWFDKNSSGKTHMVGKKLPNALGFYDMLGNVFEWCSDIYGAKYYKSCEDGVVDPKGVSEGSDRVLRGGSWIYYSNYCRSSGRGYGDPGNRNGRIGFRVARTP
;
A
#
# COMPACT_ATOMS: atom_id res chain seq x y z
N MET A 1 41.78 3.30 -41.93
CA MET A 1 42.39 2.04 -41.47
C MET A 1 41.32 1.34 -40.67
N ARG A 2 40.55 0.53 -41.27
CA ARG A 2 40.52 -0.93 -41.45
C ARG A 2 41.08 -1.68 -40.24
N ASN A 3 40.20 -2.33 -39.46
CA ASN A 3 40.31 -3.77 -39.26
C ASN A 3 39.01 -4.37 -38.71
N THR A 4 38.57 -5.30 -39.51
CA THR A 4 37.50 -6.32 -39.37
C THR A 4 38.04 -7.57 -38.64
N LYS A 5 37.15 -8.36 -38.08
CA LYS A 5 37.10 -9.84 -37.90
C LYS A 5 36.72 -10.18 -36.45
N LEU A 6 35.96 -11.23 -36.11
CA LEU A 6 35.53 -12.43 -36.84
C LEU A 6 34.37 -13.11 -36.07
N PHE A 7 33.54 -13.80 -36.81
CA PHE A 7 32.47 -14.72 -36.38
C PHE A 7 32.99 -15.92 -35.59
N GLY A 8 32.22 -16.41 -34.63
CA GLY A 8 32.34 -17.73 -34.05
C GLY A 8 30.97 -18.34 -33.81
N VAL A 9 30.55 -19.19 -34.74
CA VAL A 9 29.37 -20.07 -34.64
C VAL A 9 29.79 -21.30 -33.88
N PHE A 10 29.06 -21.70 -32.83
CA PHE A 10 29.14 -23.03 -32.27
C PHE A 10 27.76 -23.70 -32.30
N LEU A 11 27.75 -24.82 -33.03
CA LEU A 11 26.67 -25.77 -33.22
C LEU A 11 26.63 -26.71 -32.00
N ALA A 12 25.49 -26.85 -31.33
CA ALA A 12 25.30 -27.85 -30.27
C ALA A 12 24.41 -28.99 -30.75
N LEU A 13 24.92 -30.18 -30.62
CA LEU A 13 24.29 -31.47 -30.91
C LEU A 13 23.19 -31.79 -29.89
N THR A 14 22.02 -32.21 -30.41
CA THR A 14 20.95 -32.87 -29.67
C THR A 14 21.23 -34.34 -29.48
N VAL A 15 21.11 -34.84 -28.24
CA VAL A 15 21.06 -36.28 -27.94
C VAL A 15 19.69 -36.54 -27.32
N ALA A 16 18.89 -37.32 -28.03
CA ALA A 16 17.61 -37.85 -27.55
C ALA A 16 17.85 -39.13 -26.75
N HIS A 17 17.25 -39.23 -25.57
CA HIS A 17 17.13 -40.48 -24.82
C HIS A 17 15.66 -40.84 -24.70
N THR A 18 15.32 -41.92 -25.37
CA THR A 18 14.05 -42.67 -25.21
C THR A 18 14.13 -43.57 -23.99
N ALA A 19 13.21 -43.46 -23.08
CA ALA A 19 13.01 -44.41 -21.98
C ALA A 19 11.65 -45.10 -22.16
N THR A 20 11.68 -46.38 -22.23
CA THR A 20 10.56 -47.33 -22.42
C THR A 20 9.80 -47.55 -21.12
N LEU A 21 8.47 -47.50 -21.23
CA LEU A 21 7.53 -47.91 -20.18
C LEU A 21 7.49 -49.46 -20.09
N SER A 22 7.56 -49.98 -18.88
CA SER A 22 7.14 -51.36 -18.55
C SER A 22 5.94 -51.33 -17.61
N LEU A 23 4.83 -51.89 -18.08
CA LEU A 23 3.63 -52.18 -17.27
C LEU A 23 3.91 -53.40 -16.38
N SER A 24 3.54 -53.31 -15.12
CA SER A 24 3.42 -54.46 -14.22
C SER A 24 2.03 -54.40 -13.59
N CYS A 25 1.24 -55.46 -13.88
CA CYS A 25 -0.05 -55.75 -13.24
C CYS A 25 0.21 -56.45 -11.90
N ALA A 26 -0.49 -56.05 -10.86
CA ALA A 26 -0.62 -56.85 -9.64
C ALA A 26 -2.01 -56.67 -9.02
N ASN A 27 -2.64 -57.76 -8.83
CA ASN A 27 -3.91 -58.24 -8.32
C ASN A 27 -4.53 -57.46 -7.12
N ASP A 28 -5.86 -57.26 -7.22
CA ASP A 28 -6.75 -56.85 -6.15
C ASP A 28 -7.16 -58.01 -5.27
N PRO A 29 -7.32 -57.84 -3.94
CA PRO A 29 -8.10 -58.75 -3.10
C PRO A 29 -9.54 -58.23 -2.91
N VAL A 30 -10.46 -59.13 -3.15
CA VAL A 30 -11.91 -59.00 -2.91
C VAL A 30 -12.19 -58.87 -1.42
N TYR A 31 -12.88 -57.84 -0.98
CA TYR A 31 -13.50 -57.76 0.34
C TYR A 31 -15.02 -57.70 0.25
N ALA A 32 -15.64 -58.55 1.10
CA ALA A 32 -17.08 -58.77 1.22
C ALA A 32 -17.83 -57.56 1.79
N THR A 33 -19.03 -57.36 1.28
CA THR A 33 -20.01 -56.40 1.76
C THR A 33 -20.65 -56.82 3.09
N PRO A 34 -20.77 -55.91 4.10
CA PRO A 34 -21.67 -56.13 5.23
C PRO A 34 -23.06 -55.54 4.96
N SER A 35 -24.06 -56.22 5.43
CA SER A 35 -25.49 -55.95 5.30
C SER A 35 -25.95 -54.64 5.92
N ALA A 36 -26.96 -54.02 5.27
CA ALA A 36 -27.61 -52.83 5.72
C ALA A 36 -28.33 -52.99 7.05
N GLN A 37 -27.97 -52.12 8.02
CA GLN A 37 -28.79 -51.86 9.21
C GLN A 37 -29.40 -50.45 9.08
N THR A 38 -30.74 -50.39 9.20
CA THR A 38 -31.51 -49.16 9.25
C THR A 38 -31.13 -48.31 10.46
N PRO A 39 -30.84 -47.01 10.31
CA PRO A 39 -30.59 -46.16 11.47
C PRO A 39 -31.91 -45.70 12.12
N PRO A 40 -31.90 -45.43 13.44
CA PRO A 40 -33.06 -44.95 14.17
C PRO A 40 -33.41 -43.50 13.80
N VAL A 41 -34.69 -43.18 13.80
CA VAL A 41 -35.28 -41.89 13.59
C VAL A 41 -34.80 -40.95 14.73
N VAL A 42 -33.93 -40.01 14.42
CA VAL A 42 -33.57 -38.92 15.34
C VAL A 42 -34.53 -37.76 15.10
N THR A 43 -35.37 -37.48 16.10
CA THR A 43 -36.17 -36.24 16.18
C THR A 43 -35.27 -35.03 16.14
N ALA A 44 -35.52 -34.12 15.22
CA ALA A 44 -34.81 -32.87 15.06
C ALA A 44 -34.88 -32.03 16.36
N PRO A 45 -33.74 -31.49 16.83
CA PRO A 45 -33.79 -30.49 17.89
C PRO A 45 -34.30 -29.15 17.32
N ASN A 46 -35.12 -28.49 18.08
CA ASN A 46 -35.62 -27.14 17.88
C ASN A 46 -34.45 -26.21 17.42
N THR A 47 -34.58 -25.67 16.24
CA THR A 47 -33.80 -24.54 15.77
C THR A 47 -34.17 -23.32 16.59
N SER A 48 -33.50 -23.09 17.70
CA SER A 48 -33.40 -21.74 18.26
C SER A 48 -32.68 -20.89 17.25
N THR A 49 -33.38 -19.96 16.65
CA THR A 49 -32.82 -18.85 15.90
C THR A 49 -31.81 -18.15 16.81
N GLN A 50 -30.56 -18.49 16.70
CA GLN A 50 -29.49 -17.64 17.22
C GLN A 50 -29.56 -16.34 16.44
N SER A 51 -30.06 -15.31 17.10
CA SER A 51 -29.85 -13.92 16.72
C SER A 51 -28.37 -13.72 16.55
N THR A 52 -27.91 -13.66 15.30
CA THR A 52 -26.56 -13.19 14.99
C THR A 52 -26.55 -11.70 15.28
N THR A 53 -26.24 -11.35 16.52
CA THR A 53 -25.80 -10.00 16.87
C THR A 53 -24.66 -9.64 15.91
N PRO A 54 -24.70 -8.49 15.22
CA PRO A 54 -23.60 -8.08 14.38
C PRO A 54 -22.36 -7.97 15.27
N LYS A 55 -21.38 -8.80 15.00
CA LYS A 55 -20.14 -8.84 15.73
C LYS A 55 -19.35 -7.58 15.37
N THR A 56 -19.12 -6.78 16.41
CA THR A 56 -17.96 -5.93 16.61
C THR A 56 -18.10 -4.47 16.23
N ALA A 57 -18.53 -3.68 17.22
CA ALA A 57 -17.98 -2.36 17.41
C ALA A 57 -16.45 -2.55 17.56
N LEU A 58 -15.66 -1.99 16.64
CA LEU A 58 -14.21 -1.95 16.82
C LEU A 58 -13.93 -0.98 17.97
N GLU A 59 -13.48 -1.47 19.12
CA GLU A 59 -13.29 -0.64 20.32
C GLU A 59 -12.35 0.55 20.06
N TRP A 60 -11.40 0.37 19.13
CA TRP A 60 -10.39 1.35 18.77
C TRP A 60 -10.83 2.38 17.73
N ALA A 61 -11.93 2.15 17.00
CA ALA A 61 -12.35 3.02 15.92
C ALA A 61 -13.86 3.31 15.94
N ASP A 62 -14.23 4.42 15.31
CA ASP A 62 -15.59 4.73 14.95
C ASP A 62 -15.84 4.23 13.52
N VAL A 63 -16.97 3.54 13.31
CA VAL A 63 -17.38 3.08 11.98
C VAL A 63 -17.98 4.25 11.22
N LEU A 64 -17.38 4.61 10.08
CA LEU A 64 -17.88 5.66 9.20
C LEU A 64 -18.79 5.09 8.11
N GLU A 65 -18.37 3.97 7.50
CA GLU A 65 -19.13 3.28 6.46
C GLU A 65 -19.02 1.77 6.66
N GLN A 66 -20.19 1.10 6.74
CA GLN A 66 -20.23 -0.35 6.92
C GLN A 66 -19.82 -1.08 5.64
N SER A 67 -20.23 -0.55 4.48
CA SER A 67 -19.96 -1.14 3.17
C SER A 67 -19.31 -0.12 2.24
N PRO A 68 -18.53 -0.55 1.24
CA PRO A 68 -17.93 0.34 0.28
C PRO A 68 -18.93 1.20 -0.46
N ASN A 69 -18.58 2.46 -0.71
CA ASN A 69 -19.34 3.32 -1.59
C ASN A 69 -19.27 2.75 -3.04
N PRO A 70 -20.41 2.38 -3.65
CA PRO A 70 -20.44 1.74 -4.96
C PRO A 70 -19.96 2.64 -6.12
N LYS A 71 -19.85 3.95 -5.86
CA LYS A 71 -19.23 4.89 -6.83
C LYS A 71 -17.70 4.86 -6.78
N VAL A 72 -17.12 4.34 -5.71
CA VAL A 72 -15.67 4.23 -5.51
C VAL A 72 -15.21 2.82 -5.83
N VAL A 73 -15.74 1.82 -5.13
CA VAL A 73 -15.42 0.41 -5.35
C VAL A 73 -16.44 -0.17 -6.30
N THR A 74 -16.13 -0.20 -7.59
CA THR A 74 -17.01 -0.67 -8.67
C THR A 74 -16.77 -2.12 -9.09
N ASN A 75 -15.63 -2.70 -8.71
CA ASN A 75 -15.27 -4.07 -9.04
C ASN A 75 -16.05 -5.05 -8.14
N ALA A 76 -16.85 -5.92 -8.76
CA ALA A 76 -17.73 -6.87 -8.04
C ALA A 76 -16.94 -7.90 -7.21
N ASP A 77 -15.79 -8.39 -7.71
CA ASP A 77 -14.95 -9.35 -6.98
C ASP A 77 -14.33 -8.70 -5.74
N LEU A 78 -13.92 -7.44 -5.87
CA LEU A 78 -13.37 -6.67 -4.77
C LEU A 78 -14.43 -6.41 -3.70
N LEU A 79 -15.65 -6.03 -4.11
CA LEU A 79 -16.79 -5.88 -3.22
C LEU A 79 -17.12 -7.17 -2.47
N ALA A 80 -17.13 -8.31 -3.18
CA ALA A 80 -17.39 -9.61 -2.59
C ALA A 80 -16.31 -10.01 -1.56
N ARG A 81 -15.03 -9.78 -1.87
CA ARG A 81 -13.91 -10.03 -0.94
C ARG A 81 -13.99 -9.15 0.30
N ILE A 82 -14.33 -7.87 0.16
CA ILE A 82 -14.56 -6.97 1.30
C ILE A 82 -15.70 -7.46 2.15
N ALA A 83 -16.86 -7.75 1.55
CA ALA A 83 -18.06 -8.23 2.24
C ALA A 83 -17.80 -9.55 2.99
N ALA A 84 -17.02 -10.46 2.41
CA ALA A 84 -16.67 -11.75 3.01
C ALA A 84 -15.88 -11.63 4.31
N THR A 85 -15.24 -10.49 4.58
CA THR A 85 -14.52 -10.25 5.85
C THR A 85 -15.48 -10.04 7.03
N GLY A 86 -16.70 -9.58 6.78
CA GLY A 86 -17.67 -9.18 7.81
C GLY A 86 -17.28 -7.91 8.59
N LEU A 87 -16.21 -7.23 8.18
CA LEU A 87 -15.69 -6.03 8.83
C LEU A 87 -16.23 -4.74 8.17
N PRO A 88 -16.35 -3.61 8.90
CA PRO A 88 -16.70 -2.32 8.32
C PRO A 88 -15.67 -1.87 7.29
N TRP A 89 -16.12 -1.24 6.20
CA TRP A 89 -15.22 -0.82 5.14
C TRP A 89 -14.40 0.42 5.49
N CYS A 90 -15.04 1.46 6.06
CA CYS A 90 -14.36 2.70 6.42
C CYS A 90 -14.52 2.97 7.91
N VAL A 91 -13.40 3.20 8.57
CA VAL A 91 -13.34 3.45 10.00
C VAL A 91 -12.45 4.66 10.29
N LYS A 92 -12.64 5.26 11.47
CA LYS A 92 -11.80 6.35 11.96
C LYS A 92 -11.14 5.96 13.27
N ASP A 93 -9.84 5.89 13.29
CA ASP A 93 -9.08 5.60 14.52
C ASP A 93 -9.31 6.71 15.57
N LYS A 94 -9.76 6.34 16.76
CA LYS A 94 -10.12 7.28 17.82
C LYS A 94 -8.92 8.07 18.36
N SER A 95 -7.77 7.43 18.41
CA SER A 95 -6.57 8.01 18.98
C SER A 95 -5.95 9.09 18.09
N SER A 96 -5.79 8.80 16.80
CA SER A 96 -5.19 9.68 15.82
C SER A 96 -6.19 10.52 15.04
N GLY A 97 -7.41 10.00 14.83
CA GLY A 97 -8.42 10.58 13.94
C GLY A 97 -8.19 10.22 12.47
N ILE A 98 -7.32 9.25 12.18
CA ILE A 98 -7.03 8.80 10.82
C ILE A 98 -8.20 7.96 10.28
N GLU A 99 -8.67 8.31 9.08
CA GLU A 99 -9.60 7.47 8.33
C GLU A 99 -8.85 6.32 7.68
N MET A 100 -9.36 5.11 7.84
CA MET A 100 -8.74 3.89 7.33
C MET A 100 -9.76 3.07 6.55
N LEU A 101 -9.32 2.50 5.43
CA LEU A 101 -10.14 1.62 4.60
C LEU A 101 -9.69 0.17 4.77
N LEU A 102 -10.67 -0.74 4.74
CA LEU A 102 -10.46 -2.16 4.80
C LEU A 102 -9.90 -2.69 3.48
N VAL A 103 -8.77 -3.36 3.56
CA VAL A 103 -8.17 -4.12 2.46
C VAL A 103 -8.46 -5.61 2.71
N PRO A 104 -9.18 -6.29 1.81
CA PRO A 104 -9.48 -7.71 1.97
C PRO A 104 -8.24 -8.58 1.72
N PRO A 105 -8.19 -9.81 2.25
CA PRO A 105 -7.17 -10.76 1.89
C PRO A 105 -7.23 -11.10 0.39
N GLY A 106 -6.11 -11.54 -0.18
CA GLY A 106 -6.08 -11.92 -1.59
C GLY A 106 -4.70 -12.18 -2.12
N LYS A 107 -4.64 -12.45 -3.42
CA LYS A 107 -3.42 -12.68 -4.17
C LYS A 107 -3.20 -11.60 -5.21
N PHE A 108 -1.95 -11.25 -5.46
CA PHE A 108 -1.58 -10.33 -6.53
C PHE A 108 -0.18 -10.63 -7.04
N VAL A 109 0.18 -10.02 -8.15
CA VAL A 109 1.55 -10.07 -8.67
C VAL A 109 2.27 -8.80 -8.23
N MET A 110 3.25 -8.96 -7.34
CA MET A 110 4.12 -7.90 -6.83
C MET A 110 5.33 -7.69 -7.74
N GLY A 111 5.78 -6.44 -7.86
CA GLY A 111 6.92 -6.09 -8.68
C GLY A 111 6.55 -5.60 -10.08
N MET A 112 7.49 -5.69 -11.01
CA MET A 112 7.39 -5.11 -12.35
C MET A 112 6.06 -5.43 -13.04
N SER A 113 5.37 -4.40 -13.51
CA SER A 113 4.14 -4.55 -14.31
C SER A 113 4.48 -5.03 -15.74
N PRO A 114 3.58 -5.79 -16.40
CA PRO A 114 3.78 -6.18 -17.80
C PRO A 114 3.99 -4.97 -18.71
N GLY A 115 5.06 -5.00 -19.52
CA GLY A 115 5.40 -3.92 -20.47
C GLY A 115 6.00 -2.65 -19.82
N ASP A 116 6.26 -2.65 -18.52
CA ASP A 116 6.92 -1.53 -17.86
C ASP A 116 8.42 -1.47 -18.20
N THR A 117 8.78 -0.58 -19.12
CA THR A 117 10.17 -0.36 -19.55
C THR A 117 10.99 0.47 -18.56
N GLN A 118 10.34 1.07 -17.57
CA GLN A 118 10.97 1.89 -16.53
C GLN A 118 11.30 1.11 -15.26
N ALA A 119 10.88 -0.18 -15.19
CA ALA A 119 11.10 -1.01 -14.01
C ALA A 119 12.58 -1.29 -13.77
N GLU A 120 13.03 -1.00 -12.54
CA GLU A 120 14.39 -1.23 -12.08
C GLU A 120 14.65 -2.71 -11.74
N ASN A 121 15.93 -3.07 -11.55
CA ASN A 121 16.30 -4.46 -11.24
C ASN A 121 15.81 -4.94 -9.87
N ASN A 122 15.59 -4.02 -8.92
CA ASN A 122 15.09 -4.32 -7.58
C ASN A 122 13.56 -4.61 -7.56
N GLU A 123 12.87 -4.35 -8.69
CA GLU A 123 11.45 -4.66 -8.90
C GLU A 123 11.25 -6.03 -9.56
N LYS A 124 12.33 -6.78 -9.81
CA LYS A 124 12.36 -8.03 -10.59
C LYS A 124 12.92 -9.21 -9.78
N PRO A 125 12.40 -10.44 -10.06
CA PRO A 125 11.25 -10.76 -10.91
C PRO A 125 9.93 -10.33 -10.28
N ALA A 126 8.91 -10.13 -11.12
CA ALA A 126 7.54 -10.07 -10.65
C ALA A 126 7.14 -11.47 -10.13
N HIS A 127 6.47 -11.55 -8.99
CA HIS A 127 6.16 -12.80 -8.29
C HIS A 127 4.79 -12.76 -7.63
N GLU A 128 4.18 -13.92 -7.41
CA GLU A 128 2.89 -14.00 -6.72
C GLU A 128 3.06 -13.77 -5.22
N VAL A 129 2.23 -12.91 -4.65
CA VAL A 129 2.12 -12.69 -3.21
C VAL A 129 0.70 -13.01 -2.75
N THR A 130 0.58 -13.76 -1.66
CA THR A 130 -0.69 -14.01 -0.97
C THR A 130 -0.70 -13.25 0.36
N LEU A 131 -1.67 -12.36 0.54
CA LEU A 131 -1.98 -11.75 1.83
C LEU A 131 -3.15 -12.50 2.46
N THR A 132 -2.92 -13.16 3.59
CA THR A 132 -3.90 -14.09 4.19
C THR A 132 -4.88 -13.41 5.12
N GLN A 133 -4.55 -12.24 5.65
CA GLN A 133 -5.37 -11.52 6.62
C GLN A 133 -5.86 -10.19 6.05
N PRO A 134 -7.12 -9.78 6.36
CA PRO A 134 -7.56 -8.43 6.09
C PRO A 134 -6.79 -7.44 6.97
N PHE A 135 -6.64 -6.21 6.50
CA PHE A 135 -6.05 -5.13 7.29
C PHE A 135 -6.70 -3.81 6.95
N TYR A 136 -6.62 -2.85 7.87
CA TYR A 136 -6.96 -1.47 7.61
C TYR A 136 -5.72 -0.70 7.21
N LEU A 137 -5.86 0.19 6.22
CA LEU A 137 -4.79 1.07 5.75
C LEU A 137 -5.29 2.52 5.75
N GLY A 138 -4.46 3.47 6.12
CA GLY A 138 -4.76 4.90 6.06
C GLY A 138 -5.23 5.29 4.66
N ARG A 139 -6.40 5.95 4.57
CA ARG A 139 -7.00 6.37 3.31
C ARG A 139 -6.10 7.32 2.53
N THR A 140 -5.31 8.11 3.25
CA THR A 140 -4.29 9.03 2.77
C THR A 140 -3.00 8.82 3.57
N GLU A 141 -1.95 9.55 3.24
CA GLU A 141 -0.80 9.74 4.14
C GLU A 141 -1.27 10.37 5.46
N VAL A 142 -0.51 10.18 6.53
CA VAL A 142 -0.75 10.85 7.82
C VAL A 142 -0.58 12.36 7.63
N THR A 143 -1.59 13.14 8.03
CA THR A 143 -1.53 14.60 7.89
C THR A 143 -0.77 15.27 9.04
N GLN A 144 -0.35 16.52 8.82
CA GLN A 144 0.31 17.33 9.84
C GLN A 144 -0.56 17.51 11.08
N ALA A 145 -1.88 17.72 10.93
CA ALA A 145 -2.80 17.80 12.07
C ALA A 145 -2.89 16.49 12.85
N GLN A 146 -2.95 15.34 12.16
CA GLN A 146 -2.99 14.03 12.80
C GLN A 146 -1.67 13.73 13.53
N TRP A 147 -0.55 14.06 12.90
CA TRP A 147 0.76 13.93 13.53
C TRP A 147 0.86 14.82 14.78
N MET A 148 0.50 16.10 14.69
CA MET A 148 0.56 17.05 15.81
C MET A 148 -0.31 16.60 16.99
N LYS A 149 -1.50 16.04 16.72
CA LYS A 149 -2.40 15.49 17.75
C LYS A 149 -1.73 14.41 18.59
N VAL A 150 -0.87 13.58 17.99
CA VAL A 150 -0.23 12.42 18.63
C VAL A 150 1.18 12.74 19.16
N ALA A 151 1.96 13.47 18.37
CA ALA A 151 3.36 13.77 18.65
C ALA A 151 3.57 15.07 19.45
N GLY A 152 2.64 16.03 19.35
CA GLY A 152 2.69 17.32 20.02
C GLY A 152 3.58 18.37 19.35
N ASN A 153 4.20 18.06 18.20
CA ASN A 153 5.04 18.96 17.41
C ASN A 153 4.83 18.73 15.92
N ASN A 154 5.27 19.67 15.06
CA ASN A 154 5.23 19.50 13.61
C ASN A 154 6.65 19.60 13.03
N PRO A 155 7.25 18.47 12.55
CA PRO A 155 8.60 18.45 11.97
C PRO A 155 8.64 18.88 10.53
N SER A 156 7.49 19.03 9.85
CA SER A 156 7.38 19.21 8.41
C SER A 156 8.13 20.44 7.92
N HIS A 157 8.76 20.30 6.75
CA HIS A 157 9.39 21.42 6.06
C HIS A 157 8.35 22.39 5.51
N PHE A 158 7.29 21.84 4.89
CA PHE A 158 6.17 22.60 4.35
C PHE A 158 5.06 22.75 5.41
N HIS A 159 5.24 23.67 6.37
CA HIS A 159 4.26 23.90 7.43
C HIS A 159 3.88 25.39 7.54
N SER A 160 2.72 25.68 8.11
CA SER A 160 2.13 27.02 8.20
C SER A 160 3.04 28.10 8.80
N GLY A 161 3.89 27.73 9.76
CA GLY A 161 4.76 28.70 10.44
C GLY A 161 5.92 29.21 9.59
N ARG A 162 6.55 28.34 8.79
CA ARG A 162 7.73 28.69 7.99
C ARG A 162 7.36 29.42 6.71
N ASP A 163 6.34 28.93 6.00
CA ASP A 163 5.88 29.53 4.75
C ASP A 163 5.03 30.78 4.98
N ARG A 164 4.29 30.84 6.10
CA ARG A 164 3.41 31.96 6.43
C ARG A 164 4.17 33.28 6.53
N ASP A 165 5.27 33.31 7.28
CA ASP A 165 6.05 34.55 7.46
C ASP A 165 6.71 35.02 6.16
N SER A 166 7.19 34.07 5.36
CA SER A 166 7.75 34.35 4.04
C SER A 166 6.67 34.85 3.07
N MET A 167 5.48 34.26 3.12
CA MET A 167 4.35 34.63 2.29
C MET A 167 3.74 35.97 2.69
N ILE A 168 3.63 36.26 4.00
CA ILE A 168 3.23 37.56 4.52
C ILE A 168 4.20 38.63 4.03
N LYS A 169 5.51 38.44 4.14
CA LYS A 169 6.53 39.37 3.63
C LYS A 169 6.40 39.60 2.13
N LYS A 170 6.18 38.53 1.36
CA LYS A 170 5.98 38.63 -0.10
C LYS A 170 4.73 39.44 -0.42
N LEU A 171 3.59 39.17 0.20
CA LEU A 171 2.33 39.86 -0.02
C LEU A 171 2.40 41.35 0.37
N ILE A 172 3.12 41.69 1.44
CA ILE A 172 3.40 43.08 1.82
C ILE A 172 4.25 43.77 0.75
N ASN A 173 5.25 43.13 0.20
CA ASN A 173 6.08 43.67 -0.90
C ASN A 173 5.28 43.82 -2.21
N GLU A 174 4.22 43.05 -2.40
CA GLU A 174 3.26 43.18 -3.51
C GLU A 174 2.19 44.23 -3.25
N GLY A 175 2.23 44.94 -2.11
CA GLY A 175 1.39 46.11 -1.81
C GLY A 175 0.18 45.83 -0.91
N LEU A 176 0.06 44.63 -0.31
CA LEU A 176 -0.97 44.39 0.67
C LEU A 176 -0.58 44.95 2.04
N THR A 177 -1.57 45.40 2.80
CA THR A 177 -1.36 45.71 4.23
C THR A 177 -1.02 44.44 4.99
N LYS A 178 -0.36 44.55 6.14
CA LYS A 178 -0.02 43.44 7.01
C LYS A 178 -1.28 42.62 7.38
N SER A 179 -2.40 43.32 7.69
CA SER A 179 -3.66 42.67 8.07
C SER A 179 -4.27 41.87 6.91
N GLU A 180 -4.23 42.39 5.67
CA GLU A 180 -4.70 41.67 4.48
C GLU A 180 -3.82 40.44 4.17
N ALA A 181 -2.50 40.61 4.29
CA ALA A 181 -1.55 39.50 4.11
C ALA A 181 -1.73 38.39 5.17
N GLU A 182 -1.94 38.79 6.43
CA GLU A 182 -2.22 37.83 7.54
C GLU A 182 -3.57 37.12 7.34
N ALA A 183 -4.62 37.82 6.91
CA ALA A 183 -5.94 37.24 6.63
C ALA A 183 -5.89 36.28 5.45
N LYS A 184 -5.19 36.62 4.38
CA LYS A 184 -4.99 35.77 3.19
C LYS A 184 -4.21 34.51 3.54
N THR A 185 -3.11 34.64 4.27
CA THR A 185 -2.29 33.50 4.71
C THR A 185 -2.95 32.67 5.79
N ALA A 186 -3.84 33.22 6.63
CA ALA A 186 -4.61 32.47 7.61
C ALA A 186 -5.56 31.45 6.97
N LYS A 187 -6.16 31.78 5.82
CA LYS A 187 -6.98 30.86 5.04
C LYS A 187 -6.14 29.72 4.46
N GLU A 188 -4.97 30.03 3.92
CA GLU A 188 -4.04 29.03 3.38
C GLU A 188 -3.41 28.17 4.48
N SER A 189 -3.20 28.71 5.70
CA SER A 189 -2.65 27.93 6.80
C SER A 189 -3.65 26.95 7.42
N ALA A 190 -4.95 27.22 7.35
CA ALA A 190 -5.97 26.24 7.75
C ALA A 190 -5.96 24.99 6.84
N ASP A 191 -5.50 25.15 5.60
CA ASP A 191 -5.38 24.06 4.65
C ASP A 191 -4.13 23.20 4.89
N ILE A 192 -3.05 23.77 5.45
CA ILE A 192 -1.77 23.07 5.68
C ILE A 192 -1.90 21.90 6.67
N ASP A 193 -2.81 21.99 7.62
CA ASP A 193 -3.13 20.88 8.55
C ASP A 193 -3.55 19.59 7.82
N SER A 194 -4.04 19.74 6.57
CA SER A 194 -4.42 18.64 5.68
C SER A 194 -3.30 18.20 4.72
N PHE A 195 -2.10 18.79 4.79
CA PHE A 195 -0.93 18.32 4.04
C PHE A 195 -0.33 17.08 4.71
N PRO A 196 0.37 16.21 3.98
CA PRO A 196 1.05 15.09 4.59
C PRO A 196 2.11 15.60 5.58
N VAL A 197 2.28 14.92 6.69
CA VAL A 197 3.48 15.12 7.50
C VAL A 197 4.68 14.57 6.73
N GLU A 198 5.75 15.36 6.68
CA GLU A 198 7.03 14.95 6.10
C GLU A 198 8.18 15.36 7.03
N SER A 199 9.41 15.08 6.64
CA SER A 199 10.59 15.24 7.51
C SER A 199 10.51 14.36 8.77
N VAL A 200 9.87 13.22 8.65
CA VAL A 200 9.78 12.17 9.68
C VAL A 200 10.65 10.98 9.28
N SER A 201 11.46 10.50 10.23
CA SER A 201 12.23 9.27 10.05
C SER A 201 11.35 8.03 10.26
N TRP A 202 11.82 6.86 9.82
CA TRP A 202 11.16 5.59 10.11
C TRP A 202 11.01 5.38 11.61
N ASN A 203 12.04 5.75 12.40
CA ASN A 203 12.00 5.66 13.87
C ASN A 203 10.93 6.57 14.46
N ASP A 204 10.73 7.79 13.94
CA ASP A 204 9.65 8.69 14.39
C ASP A 204 8.28 8.09 14.07
N CYS A 205 8.12 7.49 12.88
CA CYS A 205 6.88 6.82 12.49
C CYS A 205 6.57 5.63 13.40
N GLN A 206 7.57 4.85 13.83
CA GLN A 206 7.40 3.78 14.80
C GLN A 206 6.93 4.30 16.18
N GLN A 207 7.47 5.43 16.62
CA GLN A 207 7.01 6.07 17.87
C GLN A 207 5.55 6.55 17.77
N PHE A 208 5.16 7.12 16.62
CA PHE A 208 3.77 7.48 16.34
C PHE A 208 2.87 6.24 16.39
N CYS A 209 3.27 5.18 15.71
CA CYS A 209 2.56 3.91 15.67
C CYS A 209 2.39 3.29 17.07
N ALA A 210 3.44 3.31 17.90
CA ALA A 210 3.38 2.81 19.27
C ALA A 210 2.38 3.58 20.14
N LYS A 211 2.30 4.91 19.99
CA LYS A 211 1.35 5.74 20.74
C LYS A 211 -0.12 5.53 20.34
N THR A 212 -0.35 5.11 19.10
CA THR A 212 -1.70 4.94 18.52
C THR A 212 -2.14 3.49 18.43
N ASN A 213 -1.26 2.54 18.78
CA ASN A 213 -1.46 1.11 18.54
C ASN A 213 -1.75 0.78 17.05
N LEU A 214 -1.15 1.58 16.16
CA LEU A 214 -1.10 1.37 14.72
C LEU A 214 0.28 0.81 14.34
N ARG A 215 0.49 0.54 13.06
CA ARG A 215 1.77 0.08 12.50
C ARG A 215 2.02 0.69 11.13
N LEU A 216 3.25 0.60 10.64
CA LEU A 216 3.51 0.80 9.23
C LEU A 216 2.97 -0.40 8.43
N PRO A 217 2.54 -0.21 7.18
CA PRO A 217 2.24 -1.32 6.28
C PRO A 217 3.52 -2.08 5.94
N THR A 218 3.41 -3.37 5.62
CA THR A 218 4.48 -4.07 4.91
C THR A 218 4.55 -3.56 3.46
N GLU A 219 5.69 -3.76 2.81
CA GLU A 219 5.87 -3.39 1.40
C GLU A 219 4.81 -4.06 0.51
N ALA A 220 4.49 -5.32 0.78
CA ALA A 220 3.49 -6.08 0.06
C ALA A 220 2.06 -5.59 0.31
N GLU A 221 1.70 -5.24 1.54
CA GLU A 221 0.41 -4.63 1.88
C GLU A 221 0.24 -3.29 1.16
N TRP A 222 1.30 -2.48 1.15
CA TRP A 222 1.30 -1.19 0.47
C TRP A 222 1.07 -1.34 -1.04
N GLU A 223 1.84 -2.23 -1.71
CA GLU A 223 1.72 -2.43 -3.17
C GLU A 223 0.37 -3.06 -3.54
N TYR A 224 -0.12 -4.02 -2.75
CA TYR A 224 -1.45 -4.63 -2.96
C TYR A 224 -2.56 -3.58 -2.90
N ALA A 225 -2.55 -2.73 -1.87
CA ALA A 225 -3.51 -1.65 -1.73
C ALA A 225 -3.36 -0.58 -2.83
N CYS A 226 -2.13 -0.24 -3.23
CA CYS A 226 -1.86 0.70 -4.32
C CYS A 226 -2.42 0.21 -5.65
N ARG A 227 -2.18 -1.06 -5.98
CA ARG A 227 -2.65 -1.66 -7.23
C ARG A 227 -4.17 -1.78 -7.31
N ALA A 228 -4.83 -2.14 -6.22
CA ALA A 228 -6.29 -2.33 -6.21
C ALA A 228 -6.76 -3.16 -7.43
N ASP A 229 -6.12 -4.32 -7.67
CA ASP A 229 -6.29 -5.24 -8.79
C ASP A 229 -5.83 -4.73 -10.19
N VAL A 230 -5.22 -3.53 -10.28
CA VAL A 230 -4.66 -3.03 -11.54
C VAL A 230 -3.25 -3.57 -11.77
N ARG A 231 -3.02 -4.20 -12.91
CA ARG A 231 -1.71 -4.78 -13.29
C ARG A 231 -0.80 -3.84 -14.10
N LYS A 232 -1.23 -2.59 -14.32
CA LYS A 232 -0.44 -1.54 -15.00
C LYS A 232 0.56 -0.89 -14.03
N PRO A 233 1.56 -0.15 -14.54
CA PRO A 233 2.49 0.59 -13.68
C PRO A 233 1.81 1.59 -12.75
N THR A 234 0.71 2.21 -13.20
CA THR A 234 -0.12 3.15 -12.44
C THR A 234 -1.59 2.74 -12.47
N TYR A 235 -2.36 3.12 -11.45
CA TYR A 235 -3.79 2.82 -11.39
C TYR A 235 -4.67 3.84 -12.16
N GLY A 236 -4.08 4.86 -12.76
CA GLY A 236 -4.74 5.89 -13.57
C GLY A 236 -3.73 6.70 -14.37
N ASP A 237 -4.17 7.78 -15.01
CA ASP A 237 -3.27 8.78 -15.59
C ASP A 237 -2.49 9.46 -14.47
N VAL A 238 -1.17 9.53 -14.59
CA VAL A 238 -0.31 10.07 -13.53
C VAL A 238 -0.60 11.53 -13.20
N ASP A 239 -1.01 12.33 -14.18
CA ASP A 239 -1.38 13.74 -13.97
C ASP A 239 -2.65 13.86 -13.11
N ASP A 240 -3.55 12.88 -13.15
CA ASP A 240 -4.81 12.87 -12.39
C ASP A 240 -4.70 12.27 -11.00
N ILE A 241 -3.75 11.34 -10.79
CA ILE A 241 -3.66 10.52 -9.56
C ILE A 241 -2.48 10.89 -8.65
N ALA A 242 -1.50 11.67 -9.14
CA ALA A 242 -0.25 11.93 -8.41
C ALA A 242 0.16 13.41 -8.41
N TRP A 243 0.76 13.84 -7.30
CA TRP A 243 1.55 15.07 -7.22
C TRP A 243 3.03 14.72 -7.42
N PHE A 244 3.65 15.20 -8.50
CA PHE A 244 5.02 14.90 -8.88
C PHE A 244 5.70 16.13 -9.48
N ASP A 245 6.97 16.08 -9.87
CA ASP A 245 7.78 17.24 -10.30
C ASP A 245 7.05 18.18 -11.27
N LYS A 246 6.36 17.64 -12.28
CA LYS A 246 5.69 18.45 -13.32
C LYS A 246 4.53 19.29 -12.79
N ASN A 247 3.79 18.81 -11.77
CA ASN A 247 2.52 19.40 -11.36
C ASN A 247 2.46 19.83 -9.88
N SER A 248 3.49 19.53 -9.09
CA SER A 248 3.54 19.84 -7.65
C SER A 248 3.91 21.27 -7.31
N SER A 249 4.43 22.05 -8.28
CA SER A 249 4.97 23.39 -8.02
C SER A 249 6.06 23.42 -6.92
N GLY A 250 6.86 22.34 -6.83
CA GLY A 250 8.00 22.25 -5.93
C GLY A 250 7.66 22.06 -4.46
N LYS A 251 6.47 21.54 -4.11
CA LYS A 251 6.03 21.33 -2.73
C LYS A 251 5.05 20.17 -2.59
N THR A 252 4.79 19.74 -1.35
CA THR A 252 3.67 18.84 -1.01
C THR A 252 2.33 19.54 -1.20
N HIS A 253 1.27 18.77 -1.31
CA HIS A 253 -0.12 19.21 -1.46
C HIS A 253 -1.02 18.56 -0.42
N MET A 254 -2.20 19.17 -0.19
CA MET A 254 -3.24 18.60 0.65
C MET A 254 -3.55 17.17 0.20
N VAL A 255 -3.65 16.26 1.15
CA VAL A 255 -4.01 14.86 0.86
C VAL A 255 -5.42 14.75 0.27
N GLY A 256 -5.66 13.74 -0.56
CA GLY A 256 -6.98 13.46 -1.11
C GLY A 256 -7.46 14.43 -2.18
N LYS A 257 -6.57 15.17 -2.86
CA LYS A 257 -6.94 16.12 -3.92
C LYS A 257 -6.79 15.57 -5.34
N LYS A 258 -6.16 14.42 -5.49
CA LYS A 258 -6.09 13.65 -6.73
C LYS A 258 -7.14 12.55 -6.75
N LEU A 259 -7.29 11.85 -7.87
CA LEU A 259 -8.24 10.73 -7.96
C LEU A 259 -7.76 9.53 -7.15
N PRO A 260 -8.65 8.85 -6.43
CA PRO A 260 -8.29 7.64 -5.69
C PRO A 260 -8.16 6.43 -6.63
N ASN A 261 -7.56 5.36 -6.13
CA ASN A 261 -7.59 4.06 -6.80
C ASN A 261 -8.94 3.34 -6.59
N ALA A 262 -9.08 2.13 -7.15
CA ALA A 262 -10.32 1.35 -7.10
C ALA A 262 -10.73 0.85 -5.69
N LEU A 263 -9.85 0.94 -4.69
CA LEU A 263 -10.14 0.70 -3.26
C LEU A 263 -10.46 2.00 -2.51
N GLY A 264 -10.34 3.17 -3.12
CA GLY A 264 -10.61 4.46 -2.47
C GLY A 264 -9.41 5.10 -1.77
N PHE A 265 -8.19 4.58 -1.97
CA PHE A 265 -6.96 5.18 -1.44
C PHE A 265 -6.50 6.32 -2.32
N TYR A 266 -6.16 7.43 -1.69
CA TYR A 266 -5.59 8.62 -2.33
C TYR A 266 -4.07 8.65 -2.15
N ASP A 267 -3.41 9.38 -3.06
CA ASP A 267 -1.98 9.72 -2.97
C ASP A 267 -1.06 8.50 -2.76
N MET A 268 -1.50 7.32 -3.25
CA MET A 268 -0.64 6.13 -3.26
C MET A 268 0.59 6.33 -4.17
N LEU A 269 0.51 7.28 -5.10
CA LEU A 269 1.61 7.67 -5.98
C LEU A 269 1.79 9.18 -5.91
N GLY A 270 3.05 9.63 -5.77
CA GLY A 270 3.40 11.05 -5.64
C GLY A 270 3.25 11.60 -4.22
N ASN A 271 3.11 12.90 -4.08
CA ASN A 271 3.07 13.70 -2.87
C ASN A 271 4.29 13.45 -1.96
N VAL A 272 4.29 12.42 -1.10
CA VAL A 272 5.49 12.02 -0.36
C VAL A 272 5.79 10.53 -0.52
N PHE A 273 7.07 10.16 -0.49
CA PHE A 273 7.46 8.77 -0.28
C PHE A 273 6.95 8.29 1.07
N GLU A 274 6.53 7.03 1.13
CA GLU A 274 5.97 6.42 2.33
C GLU A 274 6.87 5.33 2.89
N TRP A 275 7.19 5.43 4.18
CA TRP A 275 7.89 4.38 4.91
C TRP A 275 7.04 3.12 5.02
N CYS A 276 7.65 1.98 4.68
CA CYS A 276 7.11 0.65 5.00
C CYS A 276 7.89 0.02 6.19
N SER A 277 7.32 -1.02 6.78
CA SER A 277 7.95 -1.73 7.93
C SER A 277 9.20 -2.48 7.55
N ASP A 278 9.29 -2.92 6.29
CA ASP A 278 10.26 -3.88 5.79
C ASP A 278 11.68 -3.33 5.73
N ILE A 279 12.64 -4.19 6.02
CA ILE A 279 14.05 -3.95 5.69
C ILE A 279 14.21 -4.09 4.17
N TYR A 280 14.87 -3.11 3.56
CA TYR A 280 15.11 -3.13 2.12
C TYR A 280 16.16 -4.15 1.73
N GLY A 281 15.82 -5.00 0.77
CA GLY A 281 16.74 -5.93 0.11
C GLY A 281 16.64 -5.79 -1.40
N ALA A 282 17.73 -5.29 -2.05
CA ALA A 282 17.74 -5.07 -3.50
C ALA A 282 17.49 -6.35 -4.31
N LYS A 283 17.83 -7.52 -3.75
CA LYS A 283 17.65 -8.83 -4.40
C LYS A 283 16.52 -9.66 -3.79
N TYR A 284 15.73 -9.10 -2.87
CA TYR A 284 14.70 -9.84 -2.14
C TYR A 284 13.68 -10.51 -3.06
N TYR A 285 13.23 -9.83 -4.12
CA TYR A 285 12.25 -10.38 -5.05
C TYR A 285 12.72 -11.66 -5.76
N LYS A 286 14.03 -11.87 -5.92
CA LYS A 286 14.57 -13.13 -6.44
C LYS A 286 14.32 -14.32 -5.49
N SER A 287 14.28 -14.08 -4.18
CA SER A 287 13.96 -15.13 -3.22
C SER A 287 12.47 -15.44 -3.13
N CYS A 288 11.62 -14.63 -3.79
CA CYS A 288 10.18 -14.74 -3.83
C CYS A 288 9.64 -15.30 -5.15
N GLU A 289 10.50 -15.74 -6.07
CA GLU A 289 10.15 -16.09 -7.46
C GLU A 289 9.07 -17.17 -7.55
N ASP A 290 9.07 -18.14 -6.63
CA ASP A 290 8.06 -19.21 -6.54
C ASP A 290 6.76 -18.78 -5.82
N GLY A 291 6.65 -17.52 -5.44
CA GLY A 291 5.55 -16.98 -4.64
C GLY A 291 5.81 -17.01 -3.14
N VAL A 292 5.17 -16.10 -2.43
CA VAL A 292 5.33 -15.94 -0.98
C VAL A 292 4.00 -15.60 -0.29
N VAL A 293 3.91 -15.91 1.01
CA VAL A 293 2.75 -15.64 1.84
C VAL A 293 3.14 -14.66 2.95
N ASP A 294 2.35 -13.57 3.07
CA ASP A 294 2.54 -12.52 4.07
C ASP A 294 4.00 -12.05 4.24
N PRO A 295 4.70 -11.66 3.13
CA PRO A 295 6.12 -11.35 3.17
C PRO A 295 6.39 -10.08 4.01
N LYS A 296 7.55 -10.06 4.67
CA LYS A 296 8.00 -8.98 5.57
C LYS A 296 9.40 -8.44 5.21
N GLY A 297 9.85 -8.67 3.98
CA GLY A 297 11.17 -8.27 3.53
C GLY A 297 12.28 -9.22 4.00
N VAL A 298 13.52 -8.77 3.89
CA VAL A 298 14.70 -9.50 4.38
C VAL A 298 14.81 -9.39 5.90
N SER A 299 15.48 -10.37 6.54
CA SER A 299 15.68 -10.38 8.00
C SER A 299 16.83 -9.46 8.46
N GLU A 300 17.75 -9.08 7.56
CA GLU A 300 18.94 -8.30 7.88
C GLU A 300 19.13 -7.15 6.89
N GLY A 301 19.65 -6.05 7.38
CA GLY A 301 19.92 -4.83 6.60
C GLY A 301 19.73 -3.58 7.44
N SER A 302 20.24 -2.45 6.94
CA SER A 302 20.13 -1.14 7.62
C SER A 302 18.97 -0.30 7.12
N ASP A 303 18.71 -0.36 5.80
CA ASP A 303 17.76 0.53 5.16
C ASP A 303 16.32 0.00 5.24
N ARG A 304 15.36 0.92 5.23
CA ARG A 304 13.93 0.65 5.21
C ARG A 304 13.35 0.97 3.84
N VAL A 305 12.31 0.24 3.47
CA VAL A 305 11.61 0.43 2.20
C VAL A 305 10.85 1.75 2.17
N LEU A 306 10.93 2.44 1.02
CA LEU A 306 10.14 3.60 0.65
C LEU A 306 9.33 3.32 -0.60
N ARG A 307 8.08 3.78 -0.67
CA ARG A 307 7.17 3.51 -1.77
C ARG A 307 6.46 4.78 -2.25
N GLY A 308 5.96 4.78 -3.49
CA GLY A 308 5.02 5.75 -4.03
C GLY A 308 5.60 6.88 -4.87
N GLY A 309 6.86 7.23 -4.72
CA GLY A 309 7.41 8.46 -5.33
C GLY A 309 7.09 9.70 -4.49
N SER A 310 7.37 10.92 -4.99
CA SER A 310 7.05 12.15 -4.27
C SER A 310 6.98 13.37 -5.19
N TRP A 311 6.56 14.50 -4.62
CA TRP A 311 6.35 15.78 -5.27
C TRP A 311 7.55 16.28 -6.11
N ILE A 312 8.78 15.86 -5.82
CA ILE A 312 10.01 16.34 -6.51
C ILE A 312 10.54 15.34 -7.56
N TYR A 313 9.98 14.13 -7.61
CA TYR A 313 10.43 13.11 -8.56
C TYR A 313 9.63 13.12 -9.85
N TYR A 314 10.25 12.66 -10.95
CA TYR A 314 9.58 12.49 -12.24
C TYR A 314 8.51 11.38 -12.17
N SER A 315 7.58 11.41 -13.12
CA SER A 315 6.47 10.46 -13.19
C SER A 315 6.88 8.97 -13.24
N ASN A 316 8.08 8.69 -13.78
CA ASN A 316 8.61 7.32 -13.82
C ASN A 316 8.96 6.72 -12.45
N TYR A 317 8.99 7.54 -11.39
CA TYR A 317 9.11 7.07 -10.01
C TYR A 317 7.74 6.87 -9.33
N CYS A 318 6.67 7.47 -9.89
CA CYS A 318 5.30 7.32 -9.40
C CYS A 318 4.65 6.07 -9.99
N ARG A 319 5.16 4.88 -9.63
CA ARG A 319 4.70 3.57 -10.10
C ARG A 319 4.42 2.63 -8.93
N SER A 320 3.40 1.77 -9.08
CA SER A 320 3.00 0.83 -8.03
C SER A 320 4.14 -0.12 -7.62
N SER A 321 5.01 -0.50 -8.56
CA SER A 321 6.18 -1.36 -8.31
C SER A 321 7.45 -0.61 -7.92
N GLY A 322 7.50 0.73 -8.10
CA GLY A 322 8.69 1.53 -7.81
C GLY A 322 9.14 1.39 -6.36
N ARG A 323 10.43 1.04 -6.14
CA ARG A 323 11.00 0.77 -4.83
C ARG A 323 12.09 1.78 -4.51
N GLY A 324 11.91 2.52 -3.41
CA GLY A 324 12.94 3.33 -2.79
C GLY A 324 13.44 2.72 -1.48
N TYR A 325 14.46 3.32 -0.91
CA TYR A 325 14.98 2.94 0.40
C TYR A 325 15.68 4.12 1.09
N GLY A 326 15.84 4.02 2.40
CA GLY A 326 16.57 5.00 3.19
C GLY A 326 16.93 4.51 4.57
N ASP A 327 17.95 5.15 5.15
CA ASP A 327 18.33 4.95 6.55
C ASP A 327 17.15 5.27 7.47
N PRO A 328 16.85 4.44 8.49
CA PRO A 328 15.71 4.61 9.38
C PRO A 328 15.74 5.90 10.22
N GLY A 329 16.89 6.57 10.31
CA GLY A 329 17.04 7.88 10.95
C GLY A 329 16.87 9.07 10.01
N ASN A 330 16.78 8.84 8.69
CA ASN A 330 16.73 9.90 7.69
C ASN A 330 15.40 10.67 7.77
N ARG A 331 15.50 12.01 7.75
CA ARG A 331 14.37 12.95 7.69
C ARG A 331 14.51 13.83 6.47
N ASN A 332 13.47 13.88 5.65
CA ASN A 332 13.51 14.65 4.40
C ASN A 332 12.11 15.17 4.04
N GLY A 333 12.02 16.39 3.51
CA GLY A 333 10.77 17.04 3.09
C GLY A 333 9.99 16.35 1.96
N ARG A 334 10.44 15.21 1.51
CA ARG A 334 9.78 14.36 0.52
C ARG A 334 9.38 12.98 1.05
N ILE A 335 9.56 12.73 2.36
CA ILE A 335 9.31 11.43 2.99
C ILE A 335 8.33 11.61 4.15
N GLY A 336 7.23 10.91 4.07
CA GLY A 336 6.19 10.77 5.08
C GLY A 336 5.81 9.30 5.26
N PHE A 337 4.56 9.02 5.60
CA PHE A 337 4.07 7.65 5.79
C PHE A 337 2.54 7.60 5.83
N ARG A 338 2.01 6.42 5.64
CA ARG A 338 0.65 6.05 6.06
C ARG A 338 0.69 4.91 7.06
N VAL A 339 -0.39 4.70 7.78
CA VAL A 339 -0.48 3.68 8.83
C VAL A 339 -1.35 2.52 8.41
N ALA A 340 -1.10 1.36 9.00
CA ALA A 340 -1.91 0.16 8.88
C ALA A 340 -2.33 -0.36 10.25
N ARG A 341 -3.35 -1.22 10.29
CA ARG A 341 -3.79 -1.95 11.48
C ARG A 341 -4.41 -3.28 11.07
N THR A 342 -4.04 -4.33 11.80
CA THR A 342 -4.77 -5.61 11.74
C THR A 342 -6.02 -5.49 12.59
N PRO A 343 -7.20 -5.96 12.13
CA PRO A 343 -8.49 -5.83 12.82
C PRO A 343 -8.53 -6.39 14.23
#